data_e2c48c7f316d7e03c0cd767ab4837138
#
_entry.id   e2c48c7f316d7e03c0cd767ab4837138
#
_cell.length_a   1.000
_cell.length_b   1.000
_cell.length_c   1.000
_cell.angle_alpha   90.00
_cell.angle_beta   90.00
_cell.angle_gamma   90.00
#
_symmetry.space_group_name_H-M   'P 1'
#
loop_
_entity.id
_entity.type
_entity.pdbx_description
1 polymer ?
#
loop_
_entity_poly.entity_id
_entity_poly.type
_entity_poly.pdbx_seq_one_letter_code
_entity_poly.pdbx_strand_id
1 'polypeptide(L)'
;MYKKLERVLITLSIVLVSAFSMIIVINKHKQMFAGTNGGVLVLKAKSNIKESIAEIAKKNNVLIAKQIMVPSTDGKTDNQPTFQKFGNGTLPKDFPEQKNKEFIEDSNDSVYYFIFGKTLSSIDLSKYLNEKGNTSMVSDNDWRFQGITALLDTRMIVGLLLFLISYTSILMANIIINLKKQGVQRLAGISCFRLSFLGLKKRLTYIFITTIITLLTSSLILYIINLRRIMYFYVIIFPTIFIVLVLLLIELIVGILVYLFLQRQKINLVIKDMAPIRALMSFVFLLQLISLLCLIFSFSSISSSHKDLVLLKKATNKWKSQDYYSPSLLNGNTEKSKENVLRFLSEANQKEEVLIIADNFNKYPLQNQYFPTSNGNENILYVTPNYLKKVGIKFNNTMKSDITILVPETEKSRKNKLSTLWSQAFNSLNETSFSYNSSVYKSPSKDLFTFRIFGWSAVDNQAFVQEPLIVVMSPKLFNINNKNINSDVLFSWFSREQILFSNNKTTADLIKKYRLENVLGSFSNGNLSVKNRFVEIKSQQLFIVVTSSIALISFLHFYFIL
;
A
#
# COMPACT_ATOMS: atom_id res chain seq x y z
N MET A 1 28.29 13.75 27.07
CA MET A 1 27.86 12.60 26.26
C MET A 1 26.36 12.61 26.01
N TYR A 2 25.48 12.64 27.01
CA TYR A 2 24.01 12.63 26.89
C TYR A 2 23.42 13.70 25.98
N LYS A 3 23.89 14.95 26.08
CA LYS A 3 23.40 16.03 25.19
C LYS A 3 23.71 15.79 23.73
N LYS A 4 24.82 15.09 23.43
CA LYS A 4 25.12 14.71 22.02
C LYS A 4 24.18 13.60 21.55
N LEU A 5 23.94 12.58 22.38
CA LEU A 5 23.04 11.47 22.08
C LEU A 5 21.59 11.94 21.90
N GLU A 6 21.10 12.81 22.78
CA GLU A 6 19.79 13.46 22.70
C GLU A 6 19.63 14.20 21.35
N ARG A 7 20.61 14.99 20.94
CA ARG A 7 20.60 15.69 19.64
C ARG A 7 20.60 14.73 18.46
N VAL A 8 21.40 13.67 18.53
CA VAL A 8 21.44 12.64 17.48
C VAL A 8 20.07 11.99 17.34
N LEU A 9 19.39 11.67 18.46
CA LEU A 9 18.05 11.09 18.42
C LEU A 9 17.05 12.05 17.78
N ILE A 10 17.01 13.30 18.21
CA ILE A 10 16.11 14.30 17.62
C ILE A 10 16.36 14.40 16.11
N THR A 11 17.61 14.51 15.68
CA THR A 11 17.94 14.60 14.25
C THR A 11 17.51 13.36 13.48
N LEU A 12 17.84 12.17 14.00
CA LEU A 12 17.50 10.91 13.34
C LEU A 12 15.99 10.73 13.19
N SER A 13 15.18 11.05 14.21
CA SER A 13 13.74 10.90 14.12
C SER A 13 13.14 11.78 13.03
N ILE A 14 13.51 13.05 12.99
CA ILE A 14 12.99 14.02 12.01
C ILE A 14 13.44 13.63 10.61
N VAL A 15 14.71 13.30 10.42
CA VAL A 15 15.28 12.90 9.12
C VAL A 15 14.70 11.59 8.63
N LEU A 16 14.58 10.55 9.49
CA LEU A 16 14.04 9.25 9.10
C LEU A 16 12.57 9.34 8.67
N VAL A 17 11.74 10.07 9.44
CA VAL A 17 10.33 10.26 9.09
C VAL A 17 10.18 11.03 7.78
N SER A 18 10.96 12.10 7.60
CA SER A 18 10.95 12.87 6.36
C SER A 18 11.45 12.05 5.16
N ALA A 19 12.54 11.29 5.32
CA ALA A 19 13.08 10.43 4.26
C ALA A 19 12.10 9.30 3.87
N PHE A 20 11.45 8.67 4.85
CA PHE A 20 10.43 7.67 4.59
C PHE A 20 9.24 8.26 3.81
N SER A 21 8.75 9.43 4.23
CA SER A 21 7.68 10.14 3.53
C SER A 21 8.07 10.52 2.09
N MET A 22 9.33 10.90 1.89
CA MET A 22 9.87 11.18 0.56
C MET A 22 9.91 9.94 -0.34
N ILE A 23 10.25 8.77 0.20
CA ILE A 23 10.20 7.49 -0.52
C ILE A 23 8.76 7.20 -0.97
N ILE A 24 7.75 7.48 -0.14
CA ILE A 24 6.34 7.33 -0.52
C ILE A 24 6.01 8.24 -1.70
N VAL A 25 6.42 9.51 -1.66
CA VAL A 25 6.20 10.45 -2.77
C VAL A 25 6.85 9.94 -4.06
N ILE A 26 8.12 9.53 -4.00
CA ILE A 26 8.85 9.05 -5.18
C ILE A 26 8.16 7.82 -5.79
N ASN A 27 7.68 6.91 -4.97
CA ASN A 27 7.05 5.66 -5.45
C ASN A 27 5.60 5.85 -5.94
N LYS A 28 4.87 6.81 -5.37
CA LYS A 28 3.42 6.94 -5.61
C LYS A 28 3.01 8.26 -6.29
N HIS A 29 3.95 9.13 -6.68
CA HIS A 29 3.62 10.45 -7.24
C HIS A 29 2.68 10.40 -8.46
N LYS A 30 2.83 9.40 -9.33
CA LYS A 30 1.95 9.23 -10.50
C LYS A 30 0.49 8.93 -10.13
N GLN A 31 0.25 8.34 -8.96
CA GLN A 31 -1.07 7.98 -8.46
C GLN A 31 -1.72 9.09 -7.62
N MET A 32 -0.95 10.09 -7.23
CA MET A 32 -1.42 11.16 -6.33
C MET A 32 -2.24 12.24 -7.04
N PHE A 33 -2.27 12.25 -8.37
CA PHE A 33 -2.99 13.27 -9.18
C PHE A 33 -2.81 14.71 -8.64
N ALA A 34 -1.57 15.08 -8.37
CA ALA A 34 -1.24 16.34 -7.74
C ALA A 34 -1.71 17.55 -8.58
N GLY A 35 -2.45 18.45 -7.93
CA GLY A 35 -3.00 19.64 -8.58
C GLY A 35 -4.52 19.60 -8.77
N THR A 36 -5.19 18.52 -8.39
CA THR A 36 -6.66 18.46 -8.30
C THR A 36 -7.13 18.95 -6.94
N ASN A 37 -8.33 19.50 -6.88
CA ASN A 37 -9.00 19.86 -5.62
C ASN A 37 -9.92 18.77 -5.08
N GLY A 38 -9.90 17.60 -5.70
CA GLY A 38 -10.72 16.45 -5.36
C GLY A 38 -11.19 15.75 -6.63
N GLY A 39 -11.89 14.66 -6.44
CA GLY A 39 -12.43 13.86 -7.52
C GLY A 39 -13.74 13.18 -7.14
N VAL A 40 -14.48 12.79 -8.15
CA VAL A 40 -15.71 12.00 -8.03
C VAL A 40 -15.56 10.76 -8.89
N LEU A 41 -15.84 9.60 -8.29
CA LEU A 41 -15.99 8.36 -9.03
C LEU A 41 -17.45 8.19 -9.39
N VAL A 42 -17.76 8.18 -10.68
CA VAL A 42 -19.09 7.84 -11.17
C VAL A 42 -19.16 6.32 -11.31
N LEU A 43 -20.09 5.70 -10.57
CA LEU A 43 -20.31 4.25 -10.58
C LEU A 43 -21.28 3.84 -11.71
N LYS A 44 -22.33 4.66 -11.92
CA LYS A 44 -23.31 4.43 -12.98
C LYS A 44 -23.63 5.78 -13.63
N ALA A 45 -23.27 5.91 -14.90
CA ALA A 45 -23.51 7.10 -15.70
C ALA A 45 -24.80 6.97 -16.51
N LYS A 46 -25.56 8.07 -16.63
CA LYS A 46 -26.64 8.22 -17.63
C LYS A 46 -26.07 8.79 -18.93
N SER A 47 -26.82 8.68 -20.03
CA SER A 47 -26.42 9.14 -21.35
C SER A 47 -26.11 10.63 -21.46
N ASN A 48 -26.67 11.47 -20.58
CA ASN A 48 -26.48 12.93 -20.53
C ASN A 48 -25.40 13.40 -19.56
N ILE A 49 -24.57 12.51 -19.02
CA ILE A 49 -23.58 12.89 -18.01
C ILE A 49 -22.56 13.90 -18.54
N LYS A 50 -22.12 13.77 -19.80
CA LYS A 50 -21.14 14.70 -20.42
C LYS A 50 -21.67 16.14 -20.45
N GLU A 51 -22.95 16.29 -20.78
CA GLU A 51 -23.66 17.58 -20.77
C GLU A 51 -23.77 18.15 -19.36
N SER A 52 -24.17 17.30 -18.39
CA SER A 52 -24.26 17.68 -16.98
C SER A 52 -22.92 18.14 -16.41
N ILE A 53 -21.82 17.44 -16.75
CA ILE A 53 -20.46 17.82 -16.33
C ILE A 53 -20.05 19.16 -16.99
N ALA A 54 -20.34 19.35 -18.28
CA ALA A 54 -20.03 20.59 -18.98
C ALA A 54 -20.82 21.78 -18.42
N GLU A 55 -22.11 21.57 -18.08
CA GLU A 55 -22.99 22.59 -17.46
C GLU A 55 -22.43 23.04 -16.10
N ILE A 56 -22.15 22.10 -15.20
CA ILE A 56 -21.66 22.42 -13.85
C ILE A 56 -20.25 23.04 -13.90
N ALA A 57 -19.39 22.58 -14.80
CA ALA A 57 -18.06 23.15 -14.99
C ALA A 57 -18.14 24.61 -15.42
N LYS A 58 -19.01 24.94 -16.38
CA LYS A 58 -19.24 26.30 -16.86
C LYS A 58 -19.86 27.18 -15.78
N LYS A 59 -20.90 26.68 -15.07
CA LYS A 59 -21.60 27.41 -14.00
C LYS A 59 -20.66 27.84 -12.88
N ASN A 60 -19.72 26.99 -12.49
CA ASN A 60 -18.78 27.25 -11.40
C ASN A 60 -17.45 27.80 -11.86
N ASN A 61 -17.27 28.04 -13.18
CA ASN A 61 -16.03 28.47 -13.79
C ASN A 61 -14.82 27.61 -13.34
N VAL A 62 -14.99 26.30 -13.38
CA VAL A 62 -13.95 25.31 -13.05
C VAL A 62 -13.62 24.46 -14.26
N LEU A 63 -12.43 23.85 -14.22
CA LEU A 63 -12.06 22.81 -15.16
C LEU A 63 -12.33 21.45 -14.51
N ILE A 64 -13.06 20.58 -15.19
CA ILE A 64 -13.25 19.19 -14.80
C ILE A 64 -12.60 18.30 -15.85
N ALA A 65 -11.85 17.30 -15.41
CA ALA A 65 -11.17 16.35 -16.27
C ALA A 65 -11.69 14.93 -16.06
N LYS A 66 -12.22 14.32 -17.10
CA LYS A 66 -12.58 12.91 -17.13
C LYS A 66 -11.34 12.09 -17.42
N GLN A 67 -11.07 11.08 -16.60
CA GLN A 67 -9.98 10.14 -16.83
C GLN A 67 -10.33 9.16 -17.95
N ILE A 68 -9.43 9.03 -18.92
CA ILE A 68 -9.52 8.05 -20.00
C ILE A 68 -8.24 7.21 -19.95
N MET A 69 -8.38 5.91 -19.79
CA MET A 69 -7.24 4.99 -19.86
C MET A 69 -7.04 4.51 -21.28
N VAL A 70 -5.84 4.71 -21.79
CA VAL A 70 -5.46 4.25 -23.13
C VAL A 70 -4.36 3.21 -22.97
N PRO A 71 -4.54 1.98 -23.50
CA PRO A 71 -3.50 0.97 -23.45
C PRO A 71 -2.22 1.45 -24.12
N SER A 72 -1.07 1.28 -23.48
CA SER A 72 0.21 1.57 -24.10
C SER A 72 0.49 0.61 -25.24
N THR A 73 0.78 1.13 -26.41
CA THR A 73 1.10 0.33 -27.60
C THR A 73 2.55 -0.12 -27.65
N ASP A 74 3.43 0.50 -26.84
CA ASP A 74 4.88 0.22 -26.80
C ASP A 74 5.30 -0.75 -25.70
N GLY A 75 4.37 -1.13 -24.84
CA GLY A 75 4.57 -2.11 -23.77
C GLY A 75 5.66 -1.81 -22.76
N LYS A 76 6.33 -0.68 -22.85
CA LYS A 76 7.48 -0.31 -22.01
C LYS A 76 7.17 0.75 -20.96
N THR A 77 6.12 1.50 -21.14
CA THR A 77 5.71 2.56 -20.22
C THR A 77 4.43 2.16 -19.47
N ASP A 78 4.39 2.43 -18.17
CA ASP A 78 3.15 2.41 -17.42
C ASP A 78 2.14 3.30 -18.14
N ASN A 79 0.96 2.76 -18.42
CA ASN A 79 -0.09 3.53 -19.07
C ASN A 79 -0.37 4.78 -18.25
N GLN A 80 -0.11 5.92 -18.85
CA GLN A 80 -0.49 7.18 -18.23
C GLN A 80 -1.96 7.44 -18.57
N PRO A 81 -2.79 7.73 -17.57
CA PRO A 81 -4.15 8.16 -17.85
C PRO A 81 -4.09 9.43 -18.71
N THR A 82 -4.93 9.50 -19.73
CA THR A 82 -5.20 10.71 -20.49
C THR A 82 -6.50 11.32 -20.03
N PHE A 83 -6.75 12.58 -20.36
CA PHE A 83 -7.87 13.31 -19.78
C PHE A 83 -8.66 14.06 -20.84
N GLN A 84 -9.99 13.91 -20.79
CA GLN A 84 -10.92 14.77 -21.52
C GLN A 84 -11.30 15.95 -20.62
N LYS A 85 -11.17 17.17 -21.11
CA LYS A 85 -11.52 18.37 -20.36
C LYS A 85 -12.95 18.83 -20.59
N PHE A 86 -13.56 19.39 -19.53
CA PHE A 86 -14.83 20.09 -19.54
C PHE A 86 -14.66 21.44 -18.84
N GLY A 87 -15.28 22.48 -19.39
CA GLY A 87 -15.16 23.83 -18.84
C GLY A 87 -13.96 24.61 -19.39
N ASN A 88 -13.68 25.77 -18.79
CA ASN A 88 -12.65 26.71 -19.23
C ASN A 88 -11.32 26.42 -18.53
N GLY A 89 -10.22 26.53 -19.27
CA GLY A 89 -8.86 26.37 -18.72
C GLY A 89 -8.00 25.37 -19.48
N THR A 90 -6.75 25.24 -19.03
CA THR A 90 -5.78 24.27 -19.55
C THR A 90 -5.47 23.24 -18.49
N LEU A 91 -5.40 21.97 -18.91
CA LEU A 91 -4.97 20.90 -18.00
C LEU A 91 -3.51 21.12 -17.55
N PRO A 92 -3.19 20.84 -16.29
CA PRO A 92 -1.79 20.83 -15.84
C PRO A 92 -0.94 19.86 -16.66
N LYS A 93 0.37 20.12 -16.76
CA LYS A 93 1.31 19.30 -17.57
C LYS A 93 1.29 17.80 -17.21
N ASP A 94 0.96 17.46 -15.96
CA ASP A 94 0.90 16.09 -15.48
C ASP A 94 -0.41 15.37 -15.86
N PHE A 95 -1.33 16.10 -16.52
CA PHE A 95 -2.61 15.59 -17.00
C PHE A 95 -2.65 15.70 -18.53
N PRO A 96 -2.08 14.72 -19.26
CA PRO A 96 -2.05 14.76 -20.71
C PRO A 96 -3.47 14.74 -21.29
N GLU A 97 -3.78 15.73 -22.12
CA GLU A 97 -5.09 15.85 -22.75
C GLU A 97 -5.26 14.79 -23.84
N GLN A 98 -6.39 14.07 -23.82
CA GLN A 98 -6.75 13.15 -24.90
C GLN A 98 -7.20 13.94 -26.13
N LYS A 99 -6.49 13.77 -27.26
CA LYS A 99 -6.79 14.47 -28.51
C LYS A 99 -7.52 13.60 -29.52
N ASN A 100 -7.50 12.27 -29.35
CA ASN A 100 -8.19 11.35 -30.26
C ASN A 100 -9.68 11.35 -29.95
N LYS A 101 -10.51 11.84 -30.90
CA LYS A 101 -11.97 11.93 -30.78
C LYS A 101 -12.62 10.55 -30.62
N GLU A 102 -12.14 9.55 -31.32
CA GLU A 102 -12.66 8.18 -31.24
C GLU A 102 -12.55 7.64 -29.79
N PHE A 103 -11.40 7.84 -29.14
CA PHE A 103 -11.22 7.46 -27.73
C PHE A 103 -12.11 8.28 -26.76
N ILE A 104 -12.42 9.54 -27.10
CA ILE A 104 -13.29 10.39 -26.30
C ILE A 104 -14.75 9.95 -26.42
N GLU A 105 -15.21 9.64 -27.63
CA GLU A 105 -16.60 9.26 -27.91
C GLU A 105 -16.93 7.88 -27.37
N ASP A 106 -16.03 6.93 -27.54
CA ASP A 106 -16.19 5.55 -27.09
C ASP A 106 -15.83 5.36 -25.60
N SER A 107 -15.31 6.41 -24.92
CA SER A 107 -14.87 6.28 -23.53
C SER A 107 -16.02 6.08 -22.56
N ASN A 108 -15.83 5.15 -21.62
CA ASN A 108 -16.78 4.93 -20.54
C ASN A 108 -16.95 6.19 -19.70
N ASP A 109 -18.20 6.54 -19.39
CA ASP A 109 -18.53 7.70 -18.58
C ASP A 109 -18.62 7.38 -17.06
N SER A 110 -18.57 6.11 -16.70
CA SER A 110 -18.52 5.67 -15.30
C SER A 110 -17.06 5.52 -14.85
N VAL A 111 -16.39 6.65 -14.64
CA VAL A 111 -14.96 6.77 -14.33
C VAL A 111 -14.70 7.90 -13.34
N TYR A 112 -13.45 8.18 -13.08
CA TYR A 112 -13.02 9.32 -12.26
C TYR A 112 -13.13 10.63 -13.03
N TYR A 113 -13.70 11.64 -12.35
CA TYR A 113 -13.73 13.03 -12.74
C TYR A 113 -12.97 13.88 -11.72
N PHE A 114 -11.93 14.55 -12.14
CA PHE A 114 -11.07 15.38 -11.30
C PHE A 114 -11.44 16.85 -11.45
N ILE A 115 -11.46 17.58 -10.35
CA ILE A 115 -11.83 19.00 -10.30
C ILE A 115 -10.56 19.83 -10.15
N PHE A 116 -10.44 20.87 -11.01
CA PHE A 116 -9.38 21.87 -10.94
C PHE A 116 -10.04 23.24 -10.74
N GLY A 117 -9.79 23.86 -9.61
CA GLY A 117 -10.41 25.13 -9.21
C GLY A 117 -10.98 25.06 -7.80
N LYS A 118 -11.21 26.18 -7.15
CA LYS A 118 -11.60 26.24 -5.74
C LYS A 118 -13.11 26.40 -5.50
N THR A 119 -13.85 26.73 -6.55
CA THR A 119 -15.27 27.13 -6.47
C THR A 119 -16.25 25.96 -6.47
N LEU A 120 -15.79 24.74 -6.76
CA LEU A 120 -16.60 23.52 -6.73
C LEU A 120 -15.89 22.45 -5.89
N SER A 121 -16.58 21.88 -4.91
CA SER A 121 -16.08 20.75 -4.15
C SER A 121 -16.50 19.43 -4.80
N SER A 122 -15.79 18.34 -4.47
CA SER A 122 -16.14 16.97 -4.87
C SER A 122 -17.50 16.54 -4.32
N ILE A 123 -17.85 17.02 -3.11
CA ILE A 123 -19.15 16.76 -2.48
C ILE A 123 -20.27 17.38 -3.31
N ASP A 124 -20.11 18.66 -3.71
CA ASP A 124 -21.12 19.37 -4.50
C ASP A 124 -21.28 18.77 -5.89
N LEU A 125 -20.15 18.37 -6.53
CA LEU A 125 -20.19 17.67 -7.82
C LEU A 125 -20.90 16.33 -7.71
N SER A 126 -20.58 15.52 -6.69
CA SER A 126 -21.23 14.22 -6.49
C SER A 126 -22.73 14.38 -6.22
N LYS A 127 -23.13 15.35 -5.39
CA LYS A 127 -24.53 15.67 -5.12
C LYS A 127 -25.28 16.06 -6.40
N TYR A 128 -24.73 16.98 -7.17
CA TYR A 128 -25.29 17.41 -8.45
C TYR A 128 -25.49 16.24 -9.43
N LEU A 129 -24.48 15.38 -9.58
CA LEU A 129 -24.55 14.21 -10.47
C LEU A 129 -25.62 13.21 -10.01
N ASN A 130 -25.74 12.99 -8.70
CA ASN A 130 -26.76 12.10 -8.13
C ASN A 130 -28.17 12.68 -8.31
N GLU A 131 -28.36 14.00 -8.17
CA GLU A 131 -29.62 14.68 -8.46
C GLU A 131 -30.03 14.56 -9.94
N LYS A 132 -29.07 14.53 -10.86
CA LYS A 132 -29.29 14.26 -12.29
C LYS A 132 -29.52 12.77 -12.61
N GLY A 133 -29.53 11.91 -11.58
CA GLY A 133 -29.83 10.48 -11.65
C GLY A 133 -28.66 9.58 -11.99
N ASN A 134 -27.42 10.08 -11.95
CA ASN A 134 -26.23 9.26 -11.94
C ASN A 134 -26.02 8.65 -10.55
N THR A 135 -25.15 7.65 -10.44
CA THR A 135 -24.65 7.16 -9.14
C THR A 135 -23.19 7.52 -9.03
N SER A 136 -22.88 8.39 -8.09
CA SER A 136 -21.51 8.85 -7.89
C SER A 136 -21.13 8.87 -6.41
N MET A 137 -19.84 8.70 -6.14
CA MET A 137 -19.27 8.81 -4.80
C MET A 137 -18.06 9.74 -4.81
N VAL A 138 -17.88 10.45 -3.72
CA VAL A 138 -16.70 11.29 -3.51
C VAL A 138 -15.49 10.39 -3.41
N SER A 139 -14.46 10.72 -4.16
CA SER A 139 -13.17 10.03 -4.16
C SER A 139 -12.06 11.02 -3.81
N ASP A 140 -12.19 11.63 -2.64
CA ASP A 140 -11.15 12.48 -2.09
C ASP A 140 -10.09 11.59 -1.42
N ASN A 141 -9.17 11.08 -2.20
CA ASN A 141 -7.95 10.53 -1.65
C ASN A 141 -7.10 11.69 -1.15
N ASP A 142 -7.26 12.02 0.13
CA ASP A 142 -6.44 13.06 0.75
C ASP A 142 -5.00 12.56 0.95
N TRP A 143 -4.23 12.64 -0.12
CA TRP A 143 -2.83 12.26 -0.15
C TRP A 143 -1.96 13.02 0.85
N ARG A 144 -2.46 14.16 1.36
CA ARG A 144 -1.72 14.97 2.34
C ARG A 144 -1.38 14.17 3.58
N PHE A 145 -2.29 13.32 4.03
CA PHE A 145 -2.11 12.47 5.21
C PHE A 145 -1.49 11.09 4.91
N GLN A 146 -1.20 10.77 3.65
CA GLN A 146 -0.65 9.46 3.27
C GLN A 146 0.68 9.15 3.98
N GLY A 147 1.50 10.16 4.25
CA GLY A 147 2.71 9.99 5.04
C GLY A 147 2.44 9.59 6.49
N ILE A 148 1.39 10.17 7.12
CA ILE A 148 0.98 9.82 8.49
C ILE A 148 0.39 8.42 8.52
N THR A 149 -0.53 8.09 7.61
CA THR A 149 -1.15 6.76 7.57
C THR A 149 -0.13 5.65 7.34
N ALA A 150 0.91 5.93 6.54
CA ALA A 150 2.02 4.99 6.35
C ALA A 150 2.89 4.80 7.60
N LEU A 151 3.04 5.83 8.44
CA LEU A 151 3.71 5.71 9.74
C LEU A 151 2.89 4.91 10.76
N LEU A 152 1.56 4.84 10.57
CA LEU A 152 0.66 4.03 11.41
C LEU A 152 0.57 2.56 10.95
N ASP A 153 1.34 2.14 9.95
CA ASP A 153 1.51 0.71 9.64
C ASP A 153 2.08 -0.02 10.85
N THR A 154 1.61 -1.24 11.11
CA THR A 154 1.98 -2.02 12.30
C THR A 154 3.49 -2.15 12.49
N ARG A 155 4.23 -2.31 11.39
CA ARG A 155 5.70 -2.43 11.41
C ARG A 155 6.36 -1.10 11.80
N MET A 156 5.82 0.01 11.33
CA MET A 156 6.35 1.34 11.61
C MET A 156 6.03 1.82 13.02
N ILE A 157 4.84 1.48 13.54
CA ILE A 157 4.43 1.80 14.92
C ILE A 157 5.43 1.23 15.93
N VAL A 158 5.84 -0.03 15.77
CA VAL A 158 6.82 -0.65 16.68
C VAL A 158 8.14 0.13 16.69
N GLY A 159 8.64 0.51 15.51
CA GLY A 159 9.84 1.33 15.40
C GLY A 159 9.69 2.72 16.02
N LEU A 160 8.54 3.38 15.83
CA LEU A 160 8.24 4.66 16.47
C LEU A 160 8.19 4.55 17.99
N LEU A 161 7.51 3.53 18.52
CA LEU A 161 7.44 3.30 19.97
C LEU A 161 8.82 3.08 20.57
N LEU A 162 9.65 2.24 19.96
CA LEU A 162 11.04 2.04 20.38
C LEU A 162 11.82 3.36 20.44
N PHE A 163 11.67 4.17 19.41
CA PHE A 163 12.32 5.47 19.35
C PHE A 163 11.84 6.40 20.47
N LEU A 164 10.52 6.55 20.66
CA LEU A 164 9.93 7.44 21.68
C LEU A 164 10.30 7.02 23.10
N ILE A 165 10.29 5.70 23.38
CA ILE A 165 10.70 5.17 24.68
C ILE A 165 12.19 5.43 24.93
N SER A 166 13.03 5.21 23.91
CA SER A 166 14.48 5.46 24.01
C SER A 166 14.77 6.95 24.26
N TYR A 167 14.07 7.83 23.55
CA TYR A 167 14.19 9.28 23.74
C TYR A 167 13.79 9.71 25.16
N THR A 168 12.62 9.24 25.62
CA THR A 168 12.13 9.53 26.98
C THR A 168 13.10 9.02 28.05
N SER A 169 13.64 7.80 27.88
CA SER A 169 14.61 7.22 28.81
C SER A 169 15.89 8.04 28.90
N ILE A 170 16.42 8.52 27.76
CA ILE A 170 17.63 9.37 27.74
C ILE A 170 17.37 10.73 28.35
N LEU A 171 16.20 11.33 28.10
CA LEU A 171 15.80 12.57 28.76
C LEU A 171 15.78 12.42 30.30
N MET A 172 15.13 11.37 30.79
CA MET A 172 15.03 11.08 32.21
C MET A 172 16.40 10.81 32.83
N ALA A 173 17.26 10.01 32.20
CA ALA A 173 18.62 9.76 32.64
C ALA A 173 19.45 11.06 32.75
N ASN A 174 19.35 11.94 31.75
CA ASN A 174 20.02 13.25 31.78
C ASN A 174 19.55 14.12 32.94
N ILE A 175 18.27 14.04 33.29
CA ILE A 175 17.71 14.77 34.45
C ILE A 175 18.24 14.20 35.75
N ILE A 176 18.21 12.86 35.93
CA ILE A 176 18.69 12.20 37.16
C ILE A 176 20.14 12.55 37.44
N ILE A 177 21.02 12.50 36.43
CA ILE A 177 22.44 12.84 36.57
C ILE A 177 22.64 14.32 37.00
N ASN A 178 21.77 15.21 36.55
CA ASN A 178 21.87 16.62 36.85
C ASN A 178 21.11 17.05 38.13
N LEU A 179 20.48 16.13 38.88
CA LEU A 179 19.68 16.46 40.07
C LEU A 179 20.46 17.21 41.12
N LYS A 180 21.68 16.79 41.44
CA LYS A 180 22.55 17.47 42.40
C LYS A 180 22.82 18.92 42.01
N LYS A 181 23.14 19.15 40.75
CA LYS A 181 23.31 20.50 40.19
C LYS A 181 22.03 21.33 40.30
N GLN A 182 20.88 20.72 40.07
CA GLN A 182 19.57 21.38 40.23
C GLN A 182 19.28 21.69 41.69
N GLY A 183 19.68 20.83 42.63
CA GLY A 183 19.60 21.10 44.07
C GLY A 183 20.39 22.34 44.49
N VAL A 184 21.65 22.47 44.03
CA VAL A 184 22.49 23.66 44.26
C VAL A 184 21.86 24.93 43.66
N GLN A 185 21.33 24.84 42.43
CA GLN A 185 20.65 25.96 41.79
C GLN A 185 19.37 26.37 42.52
N ARG A 186 18.66 25.42 43.15
CA ARG A 186 17.50 25.70 43.99
C ARG A 186 17.88 26.43 45.27
N LEU A 187 19.03 26.10 45.90
CA LEU A 187 19.58 26.86 46.99
C LEU A 187 19.90 28.31 46.61
N ALA A 188 20.35 28.53 45.38
CA ALA A 188 20.57 29.85 44.81
C ALA A 188 19.27 30.60 44.44
N GLY A 189 18.10 30.12 44.89
CA GLY A 189 16.81 30.78 44.69
C GLY A 189 16.12 30.52 43.33
N ILE A 190 16.64 29.63 42.49
CA ILE A 190 15.99 29.32 41.23
C ILE A 190 14.75 28.45 41.48
N SER A 191 13.59 28.86 40.98
CA SER A 191 12.32 28.14 41.17
C SER A 191 12.34 26.73 40.54
N CYS A 192 11.61 25.79 41.18
CA CYS A 192 11.46 24.41 40.66
C CYS A 192 10.94 24.38 39.22
N PHE A 193 9.99 25.26 38.89
CA PHE A 193 9.46 25.40 37.55
C PHE A 193 10.57 25.75 36.54
N ARG A 194 11.37 26.76 36.80
CA ARG A 194 12.47 27.16 35.92
C ARG A 194 13.53 26.05 35.79
N LEU A 195 13.81 25.30 36.86
CA LEU A 195 14.76 24.19 36.84
C LEU A 195 14.26 23.01 36.00
N SER A 196 12.98 22.65 36.12
CA SER A 196 12.36 21.53 35.37
C SER A 196 12.40 21.75 33.86
N PHE A 197 12.23 22.99 33.44
CA PHE A 197 12.30 23.39 32.05
C PHE A 197 13.68 23.97 31.64
N LEU A 198 14.68 23.82 32.51
CA LEU A 198 16.03 24.25 32.21
C LEU A 198 16.59 23.44 31.04
N GLY A 199 16.94 24.11 29.96
CA GLY A 199 17.41 23.46 28.73
C GLY A 199 16.32 23.21 27.72
N LEU A 200 15.02 23.27 28.07
CA LEU A 200 13.91 23.13 27.12
C LEU A 200 14.07 24.11 25.95
N LYS A 201 14.32 25.39 26.23
CA LYS A 201 14.53 26.39 25.17
C LYS A 201 15.62 25.98 24.18
N LYS A 202 16.76 25.44 24.66
CA LYS A 202 17.86 24.98 23.77
C LYS A 202 17.46 23.77 22.95
N ARG A 203 16.68 22.83 23.52
CA ARG A 203 16.18 21.67 22.81
C ARG A 203 15.11 22.05 21.77
N LEU A 204 14.17 22.93 22.15
CA LEU A 204 13.18 23.47 21.22
C LEU A 204 13.84 24.17 20.03
N THR A 205 14.83 25.03 20.31
CA THR A 205 15.59 25.69 19.22
C THR A 205 16.26 24.66 18.32
N TYR A 206 16.84 23.61 18.90
CA TYR A 206 17.49 22.55 18.14
C TYR A 206 16.49 21.75 17.29
N ILE A 207 15.35 21.33 17.85
CA ILE A 207 14.26 20.65 17.13
C ILE A 207 13.80 21.52 15.96
N PHE A 208 13.56 22.82 16.20
CA PHE A 208 13.10 23.75 15.19
C PHE A 208 14.11 23.93 14.05
N ILE A 209 15.37 24.16 14.35
CA ILE A 209 16.44 24.30 13.35
C ILE A 209 16.57 23.00 12.53
N THR A 210 16.60 21.83 13.19
CA THR A 210 16.70 20.54 12.51
C THR A 210 15.50 20.31 11.60
N THR A 211 14.30 20.64 12.04
CA THR A 211 13.08 20.51 11.23
C THR A 211 13.15 21.39 9.99
N ILE A 212 13.55 22.66 10.13
CA ILE A 212 13.69 23.57 8.98
C ILE A 212 14.71 23.04 7.99
N ILE A 213 15.90 22.64 8.46
CA ILE A 213 16.96 22.11 7.59
C ILE A 213 16.46 20.87 6.87
N THR A 214 15.79 19.93 7.56
CA THR A 214 15.27 18.70 6.97
C THR A 214 14.19 19.00 5.93
N LEU A 215 13.27 19.91 6.20
CA LEU A 215 12.22 20.29 5.23
C LEU A 215 12.80 21.02 4.01
N LEU A 216 13.79 21.89 4.20
CA LEU A 216 14.49 22.56 3.11
C LEU A 216 15.25 21.56 2.23
N THR A 217 15.99 20.63 2.83
CA THR A 217 16.70 19.59 2.06
C THR A 217 15.73 18.68 1.32
N SER A 218 14.62 18.28 1.94
CA SER A 218 13.58 17.48 1.28
C SER A 218 12.92 18.23 0.12
N SER A 219 12.65 19.53 0.28
CA SER A 219 12.12 20.38 -0.79
C SER A 219 13.11 20.50 -1.96
N LEU A 220 14.40 20.67 -1.65
CA LEU A 220 15.46 20.72 -2.66
C LEU A 220 15.56 19.42 -3.44
N ILE A 221 15.50 18.27 -2.77
CA ILE A 221 15.52 16.96 -3.41
C ILE A 221 14.30 16.81 -4.34
N LEU A 222 13.09 17.13 -3.87
CA LEU A 222 11.88 17.11 -4.71
C LEU A 222 12.03 18.02 -5.94
N TYR A 223 12.65 19.16 -5.77
CA TYR A 223 12.91 20.09 -6.89
C TYR A 223 13.86 19.48 -7.92
N ILE A 224 14.96 18.86 -7.48
CA ILE A 224 15.96 18.21 -8.36
C ILE A 224 15.35 17.06 -9.16
N ILE A 225 14.51 16.22 -8.52
CA ILE A 225 13.81 15.11 -9.21
C ILE A 225 12.57 15.53 -9.98
N ASN A 226 12.35 16.84 -10.14
CA ASN A 226 11.23 17.44 -10.88
C ASN A 226 9.83 17.17 -10.30
N LEU A 227 9.71 16.85 -9.02
CA LEU A 227 8.45 16.72 -8.29
C LEU A 227 8.10 18.02 -7.56
N ARG A 228 7.77 19.07 -8.32
CA ARG A 228 7.64 20.45 -7.81
C ARG A 228 6.24 20.80 -7.30
N ARG A 229 5.28 19.87 -7.30
CA ARG A 229 3.92 20.15 -6.83
C ARG A 229 3.88 20.29 -5.32
N ILE A 230 3.19 21.32 -4.84
CA ILE A 230 3.06 21.61 -3.40
C ILE A 230 2.44 20.43 -2.61
N MET A 231 1.59 19.63 -3.26
CA MET A 231 0.98 18.46 -2.69
C MET A 231 2.01 17.42 -2.22
N TYR A 232 3.07 17.20 -3.00
CA TYR A 232 4.14 16.27 -2.62
C TYR A 232 4.88 16.75 -1.38
N PHE A 233 5.00 18.06 -1.23
CA PHE A 233 5.58 18.66 -0.03
C PHE A 233 4.69 18.44 1.21
N TYR A 234 3.37 18.52 1.07
CA TYR A 234 2.46 18.21 2.18
C TYR A 234 2.57 16.77 2.68
N VAL A 235 2.80 15.79 1.82
CA VAL A 235 3.01 14.39 2.21
C VAL A 235 4.25 14.23 3.10
N ILE A 236 5.23 15.13 3.00
CA ILE A 236 6.45 15.13 3.82
C ILE A 236 6.27 16.00 5.08
N ILE A 237 5.66 17.18 4.94
CA ILE A 237 5.57 18.15 6.03
C ILE A 237 4.65 17.67 7.16
N PHE A 238 3.49 17.05 6.83
CA PHE A 238 2.54 16.62 7.85
C PHE A 238 3.11 15.55 8.79
N PRO A 239 3.71 14.42 8.32
CA PRO A 239 4.32 13.44 9.22
C PRO A 239 5.55 13.99 9.95
N THR A 240 6.30 14.91 9.33
CA THR A 240 7.45 15.58 9.99
C THR A 240 6.97 16.49 11.13
N ILE A 241 5.91 17.27 10.92
CA ILE A 241 5.31 18.08 12.00
C ILE A 241 4.69 17.18 13.07
N PHE A 242 4.03 16.08 12.67
CA PHE A 242 3.45 15.13 13.62
C PHE A 242 4.51 14.59 14.60
N ILE A 243 5.65 14.11 14.11
CA ILE A 243 6.72 13.61 15.00
C ILE A 243 7.30 14.73 15.88
N VAL A 244 7.43 15.94 15.35
CA VAL A 244 7.88 17.11 16.15
C VAL A 244 6.90 17.39 17.28
N LEU A 245 5.59 17.39 17.03
CA LEU A 245 4.57 17.58 18.06
C LEU A 245 4.64 16.49 19.14
N VAL A 246 4.86 15.24 18.75
CA VAL A 246 5.03 14.13 19.70
C VAL A 246 6.29 14.33 20.54
N LEU A 247 7.41 14.75 19.96
CA LEU A 247 8.63 15.08 20.72
C LEU A 247 8.40 16.22 21.73
N LEU A 248 7.70 17.28 21.31
CA LEU A 248 7.33 18.40 22.18
C LEU A 248 6.43 17.96 23.35
N LEU A 249 5.48 17.08 23.06
CA LEU A 249 4.60 16.52 24.09
C LEU A 249 5.38 15.69 25.12
N ILE A 250 6.34 14.87 24.69
CA ILE A 250 7.23 14.12 25.60
C ILE A 250 8.05 15.08 26.47
N GLU A 251 8.64 16.12 25.88
CA GLU A 251 9.38 17.14 26.63
C GLU A 251 8.52 17.81 27.72
N LEU A 252 7.28 18.13 27.38
CA LEU A 252 6.34 18.73 28.31
C LEU A 252 5.99 17.76 29.46
N ILE A 253 5.66 16.51 29.14
CA ILE A 253 5.32 15.48 30.14
C ILE A 253 6.50 15.25 31.09
N VAL A 254 7.69 15.06 30.51
CA VAL A 254 8.91 14.87 31.33
C VAL A 254 9.20 16.09 32.18
N GLY A 255 9.04 17.30 31.64
CA GLY A 255 9.21 18.55 32.42
C GLY A 255 8.24 18.65 33.60
N ILE A 256 6.96 18.27 33.40
CA ILE A 256 5.95 18.24 34.49
C ILE A 256 6.31 17.19 35.54
N LEU A 257 6.70 15.99 35.14
CA LEU A 257 7.11 14.93 36.10
C LEU A 257 8.28 15.37 36.97
N VAL A 258 9.27 16.01 36.35
CA VAL A 258 10.44 16.55 37.09
C VAL A 258 10.04 17.68 38.00
N TYR A 259 9.17 18.58 37.58
CA TYR A 259 8.63 19.65 38.41
C TYR A 259 7.95 19.08 39.66
N LEU A 260 7.03 18.14 39.52
CA LEU A 260 6.32 17.49 40.62
C LEU A 260 7.30 16.76 41.57
N PHE A 261 8.32 16.13 41.01
CA PHE A 261 9.36 15.48 41.80
C PHE A 261 10.16 16.50 42.62
N LEU A 262 10.71 17.53 41.98
CA LEU A 262 11.51 18.55 42.66
C LEU A 262 10.72 19.31 43.72
N GLN A 263 9.43 19.57 43.50
CA GLN A 263 8.56 20.25 44.44
C GLN A 263 8.40 19.47 45.77
N ARG A 264 8.31 18.13 45.66
CA ARG A 264 8.13 17.24 46.82
C ARG A 264 9.42 16.95 47.59
N GLN A 265 10.60 17.24 47.02
CA GLN A 265 11.89 16.91 47.65
C GLN A 265 12.43 18.03 48.51
N LYS A 266 12.96 17.67 49.71
CA LYS A 266 13.74 18.58 50.57
C LYS A 266 15.10 18.86 49.90
N ILE A 267 15.48 20.11 49.79
CA ILE A 267 16.70 20.56 49.09
C ILE A 267 17.96 19.88 49.66
N ASN A 268 18.06 19.75 50.97
CA ASN A 268 19.21 19.13 51.63
C ASN A 268 19.41 17.66 51.23
N LEU A 269 18.33 16.92 50.96
CA LEU A 269 18.42 15.52 50.53
C LEU A 269 18.91 15.42 49.07
N VAL A 270 18.50 16.35 48.22
CA VAL A 270 18.94 16.40 46.82
C VAL A 270 20.44 16.68 46.69
N ILE A 271 20.96 17.59 47.54
CA ILE A 271 22.38 17.97 47.53
C ILE A 271 23.28 16.86 48.07
N LYS A 272 22.82 16.17 49.14
CA LYS A 272 23.56 15.06 49.76
C LYS A 272 23.45 13.72 48.99
N ASP A 273 22.91 13.72 47.80
CA ASP A 273 22.60 12.50 47.00
C ASP A 273 21.70 11.49 47.74
N MET A 274 20.95 11.95 48.77
CA MET A 274 20.01 11.14 49.55
C MET A 274 18.56 11.32 49.07
N ALA A 275 18.34 12.01 47.97
CA ALA A 275 16.99 12.13 47.39
C ALA A 275 16.46 10.76 47.01
N PRO A 276 15.17 10.46 47.27
CA PRO A 276 14.58 9.19 46.88
C PRO A 276 14.35 9.14 45.37
N ILE A 277 15.44 9.02 44.63
CA ILE A 277 15.41 8.89 43.15
C ILE A 277 14.82 7.55 42.69
N ARG A 278 14.55 6.62 43.65
CA ARG A 278 14.00 5.29 43.36
C ARG A 278 12.77 5.36 42.46
N ALA A 279 11.85 6.32 42.70
CA ALA A 279 10.64 6.46 41.86
C ALA A 279 10.96 6.84 40.41
N LEU A 280 11.91 7.74 40.19
CA LEU A 280 12.37 8.11 38.85
C LEU A 280 13.12 6.97 38.17
N MET A 281 13.96 6.27 38.92
CA MET A 281 14.68 5.09 38.44
C MET A 281 13.73 3.94 38.10
N SER A 282 12.71 3.66 38.94
CA SER A 282 11.69 2.66 38.66
C SER A 282 10.91 3.00 37.41
N PHE A 283 10.60 4.27 37.17
CA PHE A 283 9.94 4.71 35.94
C PHE A 283 10.83 4.46 34.69
N VAL A 284 12.10 4.84 34.77
CA VAL A 284 13.05 4.57 33.66
C VAL A 284 13.24 3.08 33.44
N PHE A 285 13.31 2.29 34.52
CA PHE A 285 13.39 0.84 34.43
C PHE A 285 12.15 0.23 33.73
N LEU A 286 10.95 0.71 34.08
CA LEU A 286 9.72 0.30 33.43
C LEU A 286 9.76 0.62 31.91
N LEU A 287 10.21 1.82 31.55
CA LEU A 287 10.38 2.21 30.13
C LEU A 287 11.38 1.29 29.43
N GLN A 288 12.47 0.92 30.07
CA GLN A 288 13.46 0.00 29.50
C GLN A 288 12.90 -1.41 29.32
N LEU A 289 12.08 -1.88 30.27
CA LEU A 289 11.40 -3.18 30.15
C LEU A 289 10.41 -3.20 28.97
N ILE A 290 9.64 -2.14 28.81
CA ILE A 290 8.76 -1.98 27.62
C ILE A 290 9.60 -1.92 26.34
N SER A 291 10.72 -1.20 26.35
CA SER A 291 11.64 -1.14 25.21
C SER A 291 12.18 -2.52 24.84
N LEU A 292 12.52 -3.35 25.83
CA LEU A 292 12.98 -4.72 25.59
C LEU A 292 11.90 -5.58 24.93
N LEU A 293 10.64 -5.48 25.39
CA LEU A 293 9.52 -6.17 24.75
C LEU A 293 9.34 -5.72 23.31
N CYS A 294 9.37 -4.42 23.05
CA CYS A 294 9.28 -3.87 21.68
C CYS A 294 10.47 -4.33 20.81
N LEU A 295 11.67 -4.50 21.37
CA LEU A 295 12.83 -5.05 20.65
C LEU A 295 12.59 -6.48 20.21
N ILE A 296 11.99 -7.33 21.05
CA ILE A 296 11.64 -8.70 20.67
C ILE A 296 10.68 -8.72 19.48
N PHE A 297 9.63 -7.88 19.52
CA PHE A 297 8.71 -7.73 18.38
C PHE A 297 9.41 -7.20 17.14
N SER A 298 10.36 -6.28 17.29
CA SER A 298 11.15 -5.74 16.18
C SER A 298 12.01 -6.82 15.52
N PHE A 299 12.66 -7.68 16.27
CA PHE A 299 13.44 -8.80 15.72
C PHE A 299 12.56 -9.76 14.94
N SER A 300 11.36 -10.08 15.45
CA SER A 300 10.37 -10.88 14.72
C SER A 300 9.97 -10.21 13.41
N SER A 301 9.68 -8.91 13.45
CA SER A 301 9.32 -8.12 12.25
C SER A 301 10.47 -8.02 11.24
N ILE A 302 11.72 -7.84 11.69
CA ILE A 302 12.90 -7.84 10.82
C ILE A 302 13.07 -9.20 10.15
N SER A 303 12.93 -10.29 10.91
CA SER A 303 13.03 -11.66 10.38
C SER A 303 11.96 -11.95 9.33
N SER A 304 10.69 -11.57 9.60
CA SER A 304 9.60 -11.69 8.64
C SER A 304 9.86 -10.86 7.38
N SER A 305 10.24 -9.59 7.55
CA SER A 305 10.55 -8.70 6.40
C SER A 305 11.72 -9.23 5.58
N HIS A 306 12.73 -9.85 6.21
CA HIS A 306 13.83 -10.46 5.49
C HIS A 306 13.38 -11.63 4.61
N LYS A 307 12.51 -12.51 5.13
CA LYS A 307 11.91 -13.61 4.35
C LYS A 307 11.13 -13.06 3.16
N ASP A 308 10.31 -12.03 3.38
CA ASP A 308 9.54 -11.36 2.33
C ASP A 308 10.45 -10.78 1.24
N LEU A 309 11.54 -10.11 1.62
CA LEU A 309 12.52 -9.54 0.67
C LEU A 309 13.22 -10.63 -0.16
N VAL A 310 13.54 -11.77 0.44
CA VAL A 310 14.13 -12.91 -0.28
C VAL A 310 13.14 -13.45 -1.32
N LEU A 311 11.86 -13.60 -0.94
CA LEU A 311 10.81 -14.06 -1.86
C LEU A 311 10.56 -13.04 -2.99
N LEU A 312 10.49 -11.75 -2.67
CA LEU A 312 10.33 -10.69 -3.67
C LEU A 312 11.52 -10.60 -4.62
N LYS A 313 12.74 -10.83 -4.14
CA LYS A 313 13.93 -10.91 -5.01
C LYS A 313 13.84 -12.10 -5.98
N LYS A 314 13.39 -13.28 -5.49
CA LYS A 314 13.12 -14.44 -6.35
C LYS A 314 12.02 -14.13 -7.36
N ALA A 315 10.93 -13.47 -6.94
CA ALA A 315 9.83 -13.06 -7.82
C ALA A 315 10.31 -12.07 -8.89
N THR A 316 11.13 -11.07 -8.54
CA THR A 316 11.72 -10.13 -9.50
C THR A 316 12.51 -10.86 -10.59
N ASN A 317 13.27 -11.89 -10.22
CA ASN A 317 14.03 -12.68 -11.19
C ASN A 317 13.11 -13.50 -12.11
N LYS A 318 12.00 -14.01 -11.61
CA LYS A 318 10.98 -14.70 -12.42
C LYS A 318 10.28 -13.74 -13.39
N TRP A 319 9.95 -12.54 -12.92
CA TRP A 319 9.32 -11.49 -13.73
C TRP A 319 10.22 -10.94 -14.84
N LYS A 320 11.56 -10.94 -14.68
CA LYS A 320 12.50 -10.42 -15.69
C LYS A 320 12.37 -11.09 -17.07
N SER A 321 11.97 -12.36 -17.09
CA SER A 321 11.80 -13.14 -18.31
C SER A 321 10.36 -13.14 -18.84
N GLN A 322 9.45 -12.44 -18.19
CA GLN A 322 8.03 -12.44 -18.47
C GLN A 322 7.50 -11.00 -18.56
N ASP A 323 6.82 -10.70 -19.65
CA ASP A 323 6.25 -9.38 -19.90
C ASP A 323 4.72 -9.48 -19.91
N TYR A 324 4.14 -9.62 -18.71
CA TYR A 324 2.71 -9.63 -18.50
C TYR A 324 2.27 -8.42 -17.70
N TYR A 325 1.06 -7.96 -17.99
CA TYR A 325 0.40 -6.92 -17.23
C TYR A 325 -1.04 -7.31 -16.90
N SER A 326 -1.57 -6.78 -15.82
CA SER A 326 -2.95 -6.93 -15.43
C SER A 326 -3.69 -5.61 -15.61
N PRO A 327 -4.83 -5.59 -16.29
CA PRO A 327 -5.68 -4.41 -16.33
C PRO A 327 -6.56 -4.36 -15.09
N SER A 328 -6.82 -3.15 -14.59
CA SER A 328 -7.95 -2.91 -13.71
C SER A 328 -9.23 -2.77 -14.54
N LEU A 329 -10.36 -3.23 -14.00
CA LEU A 329 -11.66 -2.94 -14.59
C LEU A 329 -12.10 -1.53 -14.23
N LEU A 330 -12.40 -0.71 -15.23
CA LEU A 330 -12.95 0.62 -15.03
C LEU A 330 -14.46 0.58 -14.85
N ASN A 331 -15.18 -0.20 -15.63
CA ASN A 331 -16.60 -0.49 -15.46
C ASN A 331 -17.10 -1.41 -16.58
N GLY A 332 -17.41 -2.62 -16.21
CA GLY A 332 -17.84 -3.62 -17.16
C GLY A 332 -19.26 -4.15 -16.92
N ASN A 333 -20.09 -3.41 -16.17
CA ASN A 333 -21.39 -3.91 -15.75
C ASN A 333 -22.49 -3.87 -16.82
N THR A 334 -22.18 -3.54 -18.07
CA THR A 334 -23.14 -3.70 -19.16
C THR A 334 -23.02 -5.10 -19.73
N GLU A 335 -24.14 -5.75 -20.09
CA GLU A 335 -24.14 -7.07 -20.72
C GLU A 335 -23.24 -7.13 -21.98
N LYS A 336 -23.24 -6.05 -22.77
CA LYS A 336 -22.36 -5.92 -23.94
C LYS A 336 -20.88 -5.92 -23.58
N SER A 337 -20.49 -5.27 -22.49
CA SER A 337 -19.10 -5.27 -22.01
C SER A 337 -18.68 -6.65 -21.54
N LYS A 338 -19.56 -7.37 -20.85
CA LYS A 338 -19.34 -8.74 -20.39
C LYS A 338 -19.13 -9.68 -21.58
N GLU A 339 -19.99 -9.58 -22.60
CA GLU A 339 -19.87 -10.36 -23.82
C GLU A 339 -18.55 -10.10 -24.57
N ASN A 340 -18.16 -8.82 -24.72
CA ASN A 340 -16.91 -8.45 -25.38
C ASN A 340 -15.68 -8.97 -24.62
N VAL A 341 -15.69 -8.92 -23.29
CA VAL A 341 -14.61 -9.49 -22.46
C VAL A 341 -14.51 -11.01 -22.64
N LEU A 342 -15.64 -11.72 -22.67
CA LEU A 342 -15.64 -13.17 -22.92
C LEU A 342 -15.09 -13.52 -24.29
N ARG A 343 -15.51 -12.80 -25.34
CA ARG A 343 -14.99 -12.98 -26.72
C ARG A 343 -13.49 -12.74 -26.80
N PHE A 344 -13.04 -11.65 -26.17
CA PHE A 344 -11.63 -11.32 -26.07
C PHE A 344 -10.84 -12.43 -25.35
N LEU A 345 -11.29 -12.89 -24.18
CA LEU A 345 -10.62 -13.93 -23.41
C LEU A 345 -10.57 -15.26 -24.19
N SER A 346 -11.64 -15.61 -24.92
CA SER A 346 -11.68 -16.79 -25.76
C SER A 346 -10.58 -16.74 -26.83
N GLU A 347 -10.51 -15.66 -27.61
CA GLU A 347 -9.51 -15.53 -28.67
C GLU A 347 -8.08 -15.36 -28.12
N ALA A 348 -7.90 -14.58 -27.10
CA ALA A 348 -6.60 -14.37 -26.43
C ALA A 348 -6.07 -15.67 -25.80
N ASN A 349 -6.95 -16.50 -25.23
CA ASN A 349 -6.56 -17.78 -24.65
C ASN A 349 -6.17 -18.80 -25.75
N GLN A 350 -6.86 -18.82 -26.91
CA GLN A 350 -6.47 -19.63 -28.06
C GLN A 350 -5.09 -19.26 -28.60
N LYS A 351 -4.73 -17.98 -28.55
CA LYS A 351 -3.41 -17.44 -28.93
C LYS A 351 -2.35 -17.51 -27.85
N GLU A 352 -2.65 -18.11 -26.70
CA GLU A 352 -1.79 -18.18 -25.51
C GLU A 352 -1.37 -16.80 -24.95
N GLU A 353 -2.15 -15.76 -25.21
CA GLU A 353 -1.85 -14.38 -24.80
C GLU A 353 -2.36 -14.03 -23.40
N VAL A 354 -3.13 -14.90 -22.78
CA VAL A 354 -3.73 -14.70 -21.47
C VAL A 354 -3.27 -15.76 -20.48
N LEU A 355 -2.94 -15.30 -19.27
CA LEU A 355 -2.82 -16.14 -18.07
C LEU A 355 -3.93 -15.74 -17.10
N ILE A 356 -4.75 -16.70 -16.68
CA ILE A 356 -5.65 -16.51 -15.56
C ILE A 356 -5.04 -17.28 -14.38
N ILE A 357 -4.80 -16.57 -13.28
CA ILE A 357 -4.21 -17.14 -12.08
C ILE A 357 -4.96 -16.53 -10.90
N ALA A 358 -6.14 -17.06 -10.66
CA ALA A 358 -6.94 -16.67 -9.51
C ALA A 358 -6.61 -17.56 -8.32
N ASP A 359 -6.57 -16.98 -7.14
CA ASP A 359 -6.24 -17.66 -5.90
C ASP A 359 -7.34 -17.49 -4.85
N ASN A 360 -7.37 -18.39 -3.88
CA ASN A 360 -8.22 -18.31 -2.70
C ASN A 360 -7.42 -18.08 -1.41
N PHE A 361 -6.19 -17.57 -1.48
CA PHE A 361 -5.31 -17.35 -0.34
C PHE A 361 -5.81 -16.29 0.66
N ASN A 362 -7.07 -15.92 0.59
CA ASN A 362 -7.60 -14.84 1.40
C ASN A 362 -7.88 -15.28 2.83
N LYS A 363 -7.20 -14.65 3.77
CA LYS A 363 -7.46 -14.72 5.20
C LYS A 363 -8.67 -13.88 5.66
N TYR A 364 -9.41 -13.26 4.74
CA TYR A 364 -10.56 -12.43 5.10
C TYR A 364 -11.83 -13.26 5.30
N PRO A 365 -12.49 -13.18 6.47
CA PRO A 365 -13.68 -13.96 6.80
C PRO A 365 -14.87 -13.76 5.85
N LEU A 366 -14.97 -12.60 5.20
CA LEU A 366 -16.07 -12.26 4.28
C LEU A 366 -16.06 -13.04 2.96
N GLN A 367 -14.93 -13.63 2.58
CA GLN A 367 -14.82 -14.44 1.35
C GLN A 367 -15.02 -15.93 1.58
N ASN A 368 -15.03 -16.38 2.84
CA ASN A 368 -15.35 -17.77 3.20
C ASN A 368 -16.82 -18.14 2.90
N GLN A 369 -17.68 -17.18 2.58
CA GLN A 369 -19.07 -17.44 2.19
C GLN A 369 -19.21 -18.08 0.80
N TYR A 370 -18.23 -17.87 -0.10
CA TYR A 370 -18.26 -18.40 -1.47
C TYR A 370 -17.37 -19.62 -1.68
N PHE A 371 -16.49 -19.94 -0.74
CA PHE A 371 -15.63 -21.11 -0.82
C PHE A 371 -15.87 -21.96 0.41
N PRO A 372 -16.31 -23.21 0.24
CA PRO A 372 -16.44 -24.11 1.38
C PRO A 372 -15.05 -24.24 2.01
N THR A 373 -14.89 -23.71 3.21
CA THR A 373 -13.76 -24.01 4.05
C THR A 373 -13.88 -25.47 4.44
N SER A 374 -13.27 -26.36 3.65
CA SER A 374 -12.89 -27.64 4.20
C SER A 374 -11.92 -27.34 5.33
N ASN A 375 -11.88 -28.18 6.36
CA ASN A 375 -10.95 -28.09 7.51
C ASN A 375 -9.46 -28.15 7.11
N GLY A 376 -9.12 -27.77 5.87
CA GLY A 376 -7.81 -27.82 5.27
C GLY A 376 -7.28 -26.43 4.93
N ASN A 377 -6.04 -26.19 5.27
CA ASN A 377 -5.23 -25.04 4.84
C ASN A 377 -4.80 -25.17 3.36
N GLU A 378 -5.67 -25.68 2.49
CA GLU A 378 -5.32 -25.96 1.10
C GLU A 378 -5.27 -24.65 0.30
N ASN A 379 -4.12 -24.36 -0.27
CA ASN A 379 -3.95 -23.28 -1.23
C ASN A 379 -4.50 -23.72 -2.59
N ILE A 380 -5.33 -22.92 -3.22
CA ILE A 380 -5.94 -23.24 -4.52
C ILE A 380 -5.60 -22.18 -5.54
N LEU A 381 -5.26 -22.67 -6.74
CA LEU A 381 -5.06 -21.85 -7.93
C LEU A 381 -6.06 -22.23 -9.00
N TYR A 382 -6.81 -21.27 -9.52
CA TYR A 382 -7.62 -21.40 -10.74
C TYR A 382 -6.80 -20.86 -11.90
N VAL A 383 -6.48 -21.73 -12.87
CA VAL A 383 -5.50 -21.36 -13.90
C VAL A 383 -5.96 -21.78 -15.31
N THR A 384 -5.45 -21.07 -16.32
CA THR A 384 -5.48 -21.54 -17.71
C THR A 384 -4.34 -22.53 -17.97
N PRO A 385 -4.42 -23.42 -18.98
CA PRO A 385 -3.35 -24.37 -19.33
C PRO A 385 -1.99 -23.71 -19.59
N ASN A 386 -1.99 -22.47 -20.08
CA ASN A 386 -0.78 -21.68 -20.35
C ASN A 386 0.08 -21.48 -19.09
N TYR A 387 -0.56 -21.35 -17.93
CA TYR A 387 0.16 -21.25 -16.66
C TYR A 387 1.01 -22.49 -16.40
N LEU A 388 0.46 -23.68 -16.62
CA LEU A 388 1.17 -24.95 -16.36
C LEU A 388 2.44 -25.06 -17.20
N LYS A 389 2.37 -24.65 -18.49
CA LYS A 389 3.55 -24.59 -19.38
C LYS A 389 4.61 -23.64 -18.80
N LYS A 390 4.19 -22.45 -18.29
CA LYS A 390 5.11 -21.44 -17.74
C LYS A 390 5.80 -21.88 -16.45
N VAL A 391 5.14 -22.64 -15.60
CA VAL A 391 5.72 -23.16 -14.35
C VAL A 391 6.37 -24.53 -14.52
N GLY A 392 6.31 -25.12 -15.71
CA GLY A 392 6.98 -26.40 -16.03
C GLY A 392 6.25 -27.65 -15.52
N ILE A 393 4.93 -27.54 -15.26
CA ILE A 393 4.10 -28.69 -14.90
C ILE A 393 3.68 -29.41 -16.20
N LYS A 394 4.05 -30.70 -16.31
CA LYS A 394 3.64 -31.53 -17.45
C LYS A 394 2.13 -31.74 -17.41
N PHE A 395 1.44 -31.25 -18.41
CA PHE A 395 -0.01 -31.36 -18.56
C PHE A 395 -0.37 -31.70 -20.00
N ASN A 396 -1.20 -32.74 -20.17
CA ASN A 396 -1.68 -33.07 -21.50
C ASN A 396 -2.83 -32.13 -21.87
N ASN A 397 -2.63 -31.30 -22.88
CA ASN A 397 -3.56 -30.24 -23.29
C ASN A 397 -4.91 -30.76 -23.85
N THR A 398 -5.07 -32.06 -24.09
CA THR A 398 -6.34 -32.64 -24.55
C THR A 398 -7.32 -32.77 -23.38
N MET A 399 -7.87 -31.61 -22.95
CA MET A 399 -8.93 -31.63 -21.93
C MET A 399 -10.22 -32.21 -22.48
N LYS A 400 -10.63 -33.36 -21.96
CA LYS A 400 -11.94 -33.99 -22.27
C LYS A 400 -13.07 -33.40 -21.41
N SER A 401 -12.74 -32.82 -20.24
CA SER A 401 -13.66 -32.20 -19.27
C SER A 401 -13.54 -30.67 -19.25
N ASP A 402 -14.53 -29.99 -18.71
CA ASP A 402 -14.56 -28.55 -18.60
C ASP A 402 -13.45 -28.04 -17.65
N ILE A 403 -13.22 -28.78 -16.56
CA ILE A 403 -12.13 -28.49 -15.62
C ILE A 403 -11.30 -29.75 -15.34
N THR A 404 -10.02 -29.56 -15.03
CA THR A 404 -9.17 -30.63 -14.52
C THR A 404 -8.57 -30.22 -13.18
N ILE A 405 -8.76 -31.03 -12.15
CA ILE A 405 -8.25 -30.79 -10.82
C ILE A 405 -6.93 -31.54 -10.65
N LEU A 406 -5.85 -30.78 -10.50
CA LEU A 406 -4.52 -31.34 -10.26
C LEU A 406 -4.25 -31.32 -8.76
N VAL A 407 -4.10 -32.51 -8.19
CA VAL A 407 -3.81 -32.72 -6.77
C VAL A 407 -2.30 -32.95 -6.61
N PRO A 408 -1.61 -32.24 -5.69
CA PRO A 408 -0.19 -32.46 -5.48
C PRO A 408 0.11 -33.90 -5.01
N GLU A 409 1.29 -34.40 -5.33
CA GLU A 409 1.69 -35.78 -5.01
C GLU A 409 1.64 -36.07 -3.49
N THR A 410 1.90 -35.07 -2.68
CA THR A 410 1.80 -35.14 -1.21
C THR A 410 0.38 -35.44 -0.70
N GLU A 411 -0.65 -35.04 -1.46
CA GLU A 411 -2.07 -35.22 -1.13
C GLU A 411 -2.73 -36.34 -1.98
N LYS A 412 -1.96 -37.21 -2.60
CA LYS A 412 -2.43 -38.28 -3.49
C LYS A 412 -3.49 -39.18 -2.84
N SER A 413 -3.37 -39.51 -1.56
CA SER A 413 -4.33 -40.31 -0.81
C SER A 413 -5.71 -39.66 -0.69
N ARG A 414 -5.76 -38.32 -0.70
CA ARG A 414 -7.00 -37.53 -0.59
C ARG A 414 -7.56 -37.09 -1.95
N LYS A 415 -6.97 -37.54 -3.05
CA LYS A 415 -7.31 -37.09 -4.42
C LYS A 415 -8.82 -37.04 -4.68
N ASN A 416 -9.53 -38.14 -4.46
CA ASN A 416 -10.97 -38.22 -4.78
C ASN A 416 -11.79 -37.24 -3.92
N LYS A 417 -11.51 -37.17 -2.61
CA LYS A 417 -12.18 -36.23 -1.70
C LYS A 417 -11.96 -34.78 -2.11
N LEU A 418 -10.71 -34.39 -2.37
CA LEU A 418 -10.36 -33.04 -2.78
C LEU A 418 -10.95 -32.67 -4.14
N SER A 419 -10.90 -33.60 -5.09
CA SER A 419 -11.45 -33.35 -6.44
C SER A 419 -12.96 -33.14 -6.41
N THR A 420 -13.71 -33.94 -5.66
CA THR A 420 -15.15 -33.76 -5.52
C THR A 420 -15.48 -32.44 -4.84
N LEU A 421 -14.82 -32.16 -3.71
CA LEU A 421 -15.03 -30.91 -2.96
C LEU A 421 -14.84 -29.67 -3.84
N TRP A 422 -13.71 -29.62 -4.57
CA TRP A 422 -13.35 -28.42 -5.32
C TRP A 422 -14.03 -28.31 -6.68
N SER A 423 -14.49 -29.43 -7.27
CA SER A 423 -15.40 -29.37 -8.42
C SER A 423 -16.76 -28.79 -8.01
N GLN A 424 -17.30 -29.21 -6.85
CA GLN A 424 -18.53 -28.66 -6.31
C GLN A 424 -18.41 -27.18 -5.99
N ALA A 425 -17.29 -26.77 -5.36
CA ALA A 425 -17.01 -25.36 -5.07
C ALA A 425 -16.92 -24.51 -6.34
N PHE A 426 -16.25 -25.00 -7.37
CA PHE A 426 -16.16 -24.30 -8.66
C PHE A 426 -17.54 -24.19 -9.35
N ASN A 427 -18.33 -25.24 -9.30
CA ASN A 427 -19.69 -25.25 -9.84
C ASN A 427 -20.59 -24.25 -9.10
N SER A 428 -20.53 -24.25 -7.77
CA SER A 428 -21.29 -23.30 -6.94
C SER A 428 -20.89 -21.85 -7.20
N LEU A 429 -19.60 -21.58 -7.32
CA LEU A 429 -19.07 -20.25 -7.64
C LEU A 429 -19.60 -19.71 -8.96
N ASN A 430 -19.78 -20.58 -9.94
CA ASN A 430 -20.22 -20.21 -11.28
C ASN A 430 -21.71 -20.46 -11.53
N GLU A 431 -22.46 -20.95 -10.53
CA GLU A 431 -23.88 -21.30 -10.63
C GLU A 431 -24.21 -22.27 -11.78
N THR A 432 -23.24 -23.13 -12.12
CA THR A 432 -23.29 -24.01 -13.30
C THR A 432 -22.60 -25.34 -13.00
N SER A 433 -23.14 -26.45 -13.53
CA SER A 433 -22.51 -27.75 -13.41
C SER A 433 -21.49 -27.97 -14.53
N PHE A 434 -20.22 -28.01 -14.21
CA PHE A 434 -19.14 -28.35 -15.13
C PHE A 434 -18.70 -29.80 -14.96
N SER A 435 -18.32 -30.44 -16.07
CA SER A 435 -17.67 -31.75 -16.01
C SER A 435 -16.24 -31.60 -15.50
N TYR A 436 -15.79 -32.55 -14.67
CA TYR A 436 -14.43 -32.52 -14.16
C TYR A 436 -13.68 -33.83 -14.32
N ASN A 437 -12.36 -33.72 -14.42
CA ASN A 437 -11.42 -34.81 -14.28
C ASN A 437 -10.40 -34.50 -13.19
N SER A 438 -9.71 -35.49 -12.70
CA SER A 438 -8.66 -35.28 -11.69
C SER A 438 -7.42 -36.10 -11.95
N SER A 439 -6.27 -35.51 -11.73
CA SER A 439 -4.98 -36.19 -11.82
C SER A 439 -4.04 -35.72 -10.70
N VAL A 440 -3.02 -36.53 -10.45
CA VAL A 440 -1.96 -36.16 -9.52
C VAL A 440 -0.85 -35.48 -10.32
N TYR A 441 -0.28 -34.42 -9.80
CA TYR A 441 0.87 -33.76 -10.41
C TYR A 441 2.07 -33.75 -9.45
N LYS A 442 3.26 -33.77 -10.04
CA LYS A 442 4.51 -33.55 -9.33
C LYS A 442 4.98 -32.13 -9.59
N SER A 443 5.16 -31.37 -8.54
CA SER A 443 5.64 -30.01 -8.66
C SER A 443 7.11 -30.01 -9.15
N PRO A 444 7.47 -29.18 -10.14
CA PRO A 444 8.85 -29.05 -10.61
C PRO A 444 9.75 -28.35 -9.58
N SER A 445 9.16 -27.65 -8.63
CA SER A 445 9.86 -26.99 -7.50
C SER A 445 8.96 -27.03 -6.27
N LYS A 446 9.56 -26.92 -5.08
CA LYS A 446 8.80 -26.86 -3.82
C LYS A 446 7.80 -25.71 -3.82
N ASP A 447 8.17 -24.57 -4.44
CA ASP A 447 7.36 -23.36 -4.49
C ASP A 447 7.01 -23.04 -5.94
N LEU A 448 5.72 -22.93 -6.27
CA LEU A 448 5.24 -22.49 -7.57
C LEU A 448 5.11 -20.97 -7.59
N PHE A 449 5.56 -20.35 -8.68
CA PHE A 449 5.44 -18.92 -8.89
C PHE A 449 4.02 -18.56 -9.35
N THR A 450 3.34 -17.65 -8.64
CA THR A 450 1.94 -17.31 -8.87
C THR A 450 1.73 -16.18 -9.86
N PHE A 451 2.77 -15.55 -10.39
CA PHE A 451 2.68 -14.33 -11.22
C PHE A 451 1.84 -13.21 -10.60
N ARG A 452 1.74 -13.18 -9.28
CA ARG A 452 0.92 -12.19 -8.58
C ARG A 452 1.48 -10.79 -8.76
N ILE A 453 0.60 -9.87 -9.12
CA ILE A 453 0.86 -8.44 -9.13
C ILE A 453 0.47 -7.89 -7.75
N PHE A 454 1.38 -7.13 -7.12
CA PHE A 454 1.14 -6.53 -5.83
C PHE A 454 0.45 -5.18 -6.02
N GLY A 455 -0.88 -5.20 -6.10
CA GLY A 455 -1.71 -4.00 -6.11
C GLY A 455 -1.94 -3.44 -4.71
N TRP A 456 -2.85 -2.48 -4.61
CA TRP A 456 -3.21 -1.80 -3.35
C TRP A 456 -3.75 -2.74 -2.26
N SER A 457 -4.36 -3.84 -2.64
CA SER A 457 -5.00 -4.82 -1.74
C SER A 457 -4.12 -6.01 -1.37
N ALA A 458 -2.88 -6.07 -1.84
CA ALA A 458 -2.01 -7.20 -1.56
C ALA A 458 -1.50 -7.18 -0.11
N VAL A 459 -2.26 -7.78 0.78
CA VAL A 459 -1.92 -7.91 2.21
C VAL A 459 -0.84 -8.96 2.41
N ASP A 460 -0.75 -9.96 1.53
CA ASP A 460 0.19 -11.08 1.65
C ASP A 460 1.20 -11.11 0.49
N ASN A 461 2.48 -11.30 0.84
CA ASN A 461 3.59 -11.40 -0.11
C ASN A 461 3.68 -12.80 -0.76
N GLN A 462 2.56 -13.39 -1.13
CA GLN A 462 2.50 -14.75 -1.68
C GLN A 462 2.83 -14.77 -3.19
N ALA A 463 4.04 -14.33 -3.54
CA ALA A 463 4.56 -14.52 -4.90
C ALA A 463 4.78 -16.00 -5.24
N PHE A 464 4.86 -16.86 -4.22
CA PHE A 464 5.07 -18.29 -4.33
C PHE A 464 4.11 -19.05 -3.43
N VAL A 465 3.66 -20.20 -3.90
CA VAL A 465 2.78 -21.10 -3.15
C VAL A 465 3.34 -22.51 -3.16
N GLN A 466 3.26 -23.17 -2.01
CA GLN A 466 3.75 -24.56 -1.87
C GLN A 466 2.64 -25.52 -2.26
N GLU A 467 2.93 -26.39 -3.22
CA GLU A 467 2.12 -27.53 -3.62
C GLU A 467 0.60 -27.27 -3.62
N PRO A 468 0.12 -26.22 -4.35
CA PRO A 468 -1.29 -25.89 -4.35
C PRO A 468 -2.13 -26.94 -5.05
N LEU A 469 -3.38 -27.04 -4.70
CA LEU A 469 -4.38 -27.69 -5.54
C LEU A 469 -4.65 -26.77 -6.73
N ILE A 470 -4.59 -27.29 -7.96
CA ILE A 470 -4.70 -26.50 -9.17
C ILE A 470 -5.97 -26.90 -9.94
N VAL A 471 -6.87 -25.96 -10.14
CA VAL A 471 -8.06 -26.11 -10.97
C VAL A 471 -7.75 -25.54 -12.35
N VAL A 472 -7.49 -26.42 -13.31
CA VAL A 472 -7.18 -26.03 -14.68
C VAL A 472 -8.48 -25.87 -15.46
N MET A 473 -8.71 -24.69 -15.98
CA MET A 473 -9.90 -24.32 -16.73
C MET A 473 -9.71 -24.57 -18.22
N SER A 474 -10.64 -25.30 -18.83
CA SER A 474 -10.61 -25.52 -20.28
C SER A 474 -10.83 -24.21 -21.05
N PRO A 475 -10.12 -23.99 -22.18
CA PRO A 475 -10.39 -22.88 -23.09
C PRO A 475 -11.85 -22.75 -23.52
N LYS A 476 -12.58 -23.87 -23.56
CA LYS A 476 -14.01 -23.90 -23.90
C LYS A 476 -14.90 -23.10 -22.95
N LEU A 477 -14.47 -22.91 -21.69
CA LEU A 477 -15.21 -22.15 -20.67
C LEU A 477 -15.30 -20.67 -20.97
N PHE A 478 -14.47 -20.16 -21.86
CA PHE A 478 -14.49 -18.77 -22.30
C PHE A 478 -15.28 -18.58 -23.62
N ASN A 479 -15.86 -19.63 -24.19
CA ASN A 479 -16.59 -19.54 -25.43
C ASN A 479 -18.08 -19.23 -25.19
N ILE A 480 -18.59 -18.14 -25.78
CA ILE A 480 -19.92 -17.57 -25.54
C ILE A 480 -21.06 -18.56 -25.89
N ASN A 481 -20.81 -19.48 -26.82
CA ASN A 481 -21.82 -20.43 -27.28
C ASN A 481 -21.96 -21.68 -26.39
N ASN A 482 -21.17 -21.79 -25.34
CA ASN A 482 -21.14 -22.95 -24.45
C ASN A 482 -21.42 -22.54 -22.98
N LYS A 483 -21.37 -23.51 -22.05
CA LYS A 483 -21.34 -23.24 -20.63
C LYS A 483 -20.15 -22.35 -20.33
N ASN A 484 -20.40 -21.15 -19.83
CA ASN A 484 -19.37 -20.15 -19.56
C ASN A 484 -19.11 -20.02 -18.07
N ILE A 485 -17.91 -19.55 -17.73
CA ILE A 485 -17.63 -19.05 -16.40
C ILE A 485 -18.52 -17.83 -16.15
N ASN A 486 -19.08 -17.74 -14.94
CA ASN A 486 -19.88 -16.59 -14.53
C ASN A 486 -19.08 -15.31 -14.73
N SER A 487 -19.67 -14.35 -15.44
CA SER A 487 -19.03 -13.07 -15.74
C SER A 487 -18.64 -12.31 -14.48
N ASP A 488 -19.42 -12.38 -13.40
CA ASP A 488 -19.12 -11.67 -12.16
C ASP A 488 -17.90 -12.27 -11.46
N VAL A 489 -17.68 -13.57 -11.59
CA VAL A 489 -16.46 -14.26 -11.14
C VAL A 489 -15.25 -13.74 -11.91
N LEU A 490 -15.34 -13.66 -13.25
CA LEU A 490 -14.27 -13.11 -14.08
C LEU A 490 -13.98 -11.64 -13.75
N PHE A 491 -15.01 -10.82 -13.58
CA PHE A 491 -14.84 -9.41 -13.17
C PHE A 491 -14.22 -9.28 -11.79
N SER A 492 -14.56 -10.16 -10.85
CA SER A 492 -13.89 -10.24 -9.54
C SER A 492 -12.39 -10.55 -9.68
N TRP A 493 -12.02 -11.46 -10.58
CA TRP A 493 -10.61 -11.78 -10.84
C TRP A 493 -9.86 -10.61 -11.51
N PHE A 494 -10.49 -9.90 -12.44
CA PHE A 494 -9.94 -8.67 -13.01
C PHE A 494 -9.67 -7.63 -11.93
N SER A 495 -10.65 -7.37 -11.06
CA SER A 495 -10.51 -6.37 -9.99
C SER A 495 -9.42 -6.69 -8.98
N ARG A 496 -8.99 -7.97 -8.92
CA ARG A 496 -7.90 -8.46 -8.07
C ARG A 496 -6.58 -8.62 -8.80
N GLU A 497 -6.48 -8.14 -10.05
CA GLU A 497 -5.28 -8.26 -10.88
C GLU A 497 -4.83 -9.72 -11.08
N GLN A 498 -5.80 -10.66 -11.19
CA GLN A 498 -5.57 -12.09 -11.34
C GLN A 498 -5.68 -12.58 -12.80
N ILE A 499 -5.96 -11.67 -13.73
CA ILE A 499 -5.96 -11.93 -15.17
C ILE A 499 -4.83 -11.13 -15.81
N LEU A 500 -3.90 -11.84 -16.40
CA LEU A 500 -2.68 -11.29 -16.97
C LEU A 500 -2.68 -11.43 -18.47
N PHE A 501 -2.23 -10.41 -19.17
CA PHE A 501 -2.10 -10.37 -20.62
C PHE A 501 -0.66 -10.21 -21.03
N SER A 502 -0.28 -10.86 -22.13
CA SER A 502 1.01 -10.62 -22.78
C SER A 502 1.11 -9.19 -23.28
N ASN A 503 2.24 -8.57 -23.05
CA ASN A 503 2.54 -7.23 -23.51
C ASN A 503 3.06 -7.27 -24.95
N ASN A 504 2.19 -7.45 -25.92
CA ASN A 504 2.53 -7.53 -27.34
C ASN A 504 1.46 -6.90 -28.23
N LYS A 505 1.80 -6.76 -29.51
CA LYS A 505 0.91 -6.19 -30.50
C LYS A 505 -0.40 -7.00 -30.66
N THR A 506 -0.32 -8.32 -30.58
CA THR A 506 -1.49 -9.20 -30.72
C THR A 506 -2.53 -8.90 -29.65
N THR A 507 -2.11 -8.76 -28.39
CA THR A 507 -3.02 -8.42 -27.29
C THR A 507 -3.61 -7.02 -27.47
N ALA A 508 -2.80 -6.04 -27.89
CA ALA A 508 -3.27 -4.67 -28.16
C ALA A 508 -4.33 -4.65 -29.28
N ASP A 509 -4.07 -5.38 -30.38
CA ASP A 509 -5.01 -5.50 -31.50
C ASP A 509 -6.32 -6.20 -31.07
N LEU A 510 -6.25 -7.21 -30.18
CA LEU A 510 -7.45 -7.86 -29.64
C LEU A 510 -8.25 -6.92 -28.72
N ILE A 511 -7.60 -6.15 -27.87
CA ILE A 511 -8.26 -5.15 -27.01
C ILE A 511 -9.02 -4.15 -27.90
N LYS A 512 -8.39 -3.66 -28.97
CA LYS A 512 -9.02 -2.75 -29.93
C LYS A 512 -10.16 -3.43 -30.70
N LYS A 513 -9.96 -4.67 -31.20
CA LYS A 513 -10.97 -5.45 -31.93
C LYS A 513 -12.27 -5.60 -31.15
N TYR A 514 -12.17 -5.84 -29.83
CA TYR A 514 -13.31 -6.05 -28.94
C TYR A 514 -13.76 -4.78 -28.22
N ARG A 515 -13.21 -3.60 -28.56
CA ARG A 515 -13.55 -2.29 -28.00
C ARG A 515 -13.47 -2.28 -26.47
N LEU A 516 -12.38 -2.86 -25.93
CA LEU A 516 -12.18 -3.00 -24.50
C LEU A 516 -11.34 -1.86 -23.89
N GLU A 517 -10.88 -0.89 -24.67
CA GLU A 517 -10.09 0.25 -24.21
C GLU A 517 -10.82 1.04 -23.11
N ASN A 518 -12.15 0.98 -23.13
CA ASN A 518 -13.02 1.69 -22.19
C ASN A 518 -13.47 0.82 -21.01
N VAL A 519 -13.25 -0.49 -21.09
CA VAL A 519 -13.60 -1.47 -20.05
C VAL A 519 -12.39 -1.81 -19.21
N LEU A 520 -11.23 -1.92 -19.88
CA LEU A 520 -9.96 -2.20 -19.25
C LEU A 520 -9.28 -0.87 -18.88
N GLY A 521 -9.02 -0.69 -17.59
CA GLY A 521 -8.38 0.50 -17.05
C GLY A 521 -6.86 0.45 -17.07
N SER A 522 -6.25 1.02 -16.02
CA SER A 522 -4.78 1.03 -15.89
C SER A 522 -4.22 -0.39 -15.89
N PHE A 523 -3.11 -0.57 -16.57
CA PHE A 523 -2.43 -1.85 -16.64
C PHE A 523 -1.25 -1.84 -15.65
N SER A 524 -1.28 -2.77 -14.71
CA SER A 524 -0.20 -2.95 -13.75
C SER A 524 0.84 -3.92 -14.29
N ASN A 525 2.07 -3.45 -14.45
CA ASN A 525 3.19 -4.30 -14.84
C ASN A 525 3.70 -5.09 -13.64
N GLY A 526 3.78 -6.42 -13.77
CA GLY A 526 4.17 -7.29 -12.67
C GLY A 526 5.59 -7.05 -12.16
N ASN A 527 6.56 -6.80 -13.06
CA ASN A 527 7.94 -6.52 -12.67
C ASN A 527 8.06 -5.21 -11.87
N LEU A 528 7.36 -4.16 -12.32
CA LEU A 528 7.36 -2.86 -11.63
C LEU A 528 6.67 -2.96 -10.27
N SER A 529 5.53 -3.64 -10.20
CA SER A 529 4.78 -3.86 -8.96
C SER A 529 5.64 -4.56 -7.90
N VAL A 530 6.32 -5.65 -8.27
CA VAL A 530 7.21 -6.39 -7.36
C VAL A 530 8.40 -5.52 -6.92
N LYS A 531 8.98 -4.72 -7.81
CA LYS A 531 10.07 -3.79 -7.46
C LYS A 531 9.61 -2.73 -6.48
N ASN A 532 8.45 -2.12 -6.70
CA ASN A 532 7.90 -1.11 -5.81
C ASN A 532 7.63 -1.70 -4.42
N ARG A 533 7.05 -2.90 -4.36
CA ARG A 533 6.83 -3.59 -3.08
C ARG A 533 8.15 -3.95 -2.38
N PHE A 534 9.16 -4.37 -3.13
CA PHE A 534 10.49 -4.63 -2.58
C PHE A 534 11.10 -3.37 -1.94
N VAL A 535 11.02 -2.22 -2.61
CA VAL A 535 11.52 -0.94 -2.07
C VAL A 535 10.75 -0.53 -0.82
N GLU A 536 9.43 -0.70 -0.81
CA GLU A 536 8.58 -0.39 0.34
C GLU A 536 8.97 -1.23 1.57
N ILE A 537 9.02 -2.56 1.45
CA ILE A 537 9.39 -3.45 2.57
C ILE A 537 10.82 -3.20 3.02
N LYS A 538 11.75 -2.96 2.09
CA LYS A 538 13.13 -2.64 2.43
C LYS A 538 13.26 -1.34 3.22
N SER A 539 12.47 -0.31 2.86
CA SER A 539 12.46 0.95 3.61
C SER A 539 11.89 0.79 5.02
N GLN A 540 10.81 0.02 5.18
CA GLN A 540 10.24 -0.33 6.48
C GLN A 540 11.26 -1.11 7.34
N GLN A 541 11.92 -2.11 6.76
CA GLN A 541 12.95 -2.89 7.45
C GLN A 541 14.10 -2.00 7.93
N LEU A 542 14.60 -1.12 7.05
CA LEU A 542 15.66 -0.18 7.42
C LEU A 542 15.27 0.70 8.59
N PHE A 543 14.04 1.23 8.57
CA PHE A 543 13.53 2.05 9.66
C PHE A 543 13.52 1.29 10.98
N ILE A 544 13.00 0.06 11.01
CA ILE A 544 12.96 -0.79 12.22
C ILE A 544 14.38 -1.13 12.70
N VAL A 545 15.30 -1.46 11.80
CA VAL A 545 16.70 -1.75 12.15
C VAL A 545 17.36 -0.56 12.82
N VAL A 546 17.21 0.65 12.25
CA VAL A 546 17.79 1.86 12.81
C VAL A 546 17.20 2.17 14.18
N THR A 547 15.86 2.11 14.33
CA THR A 547 15.19 2.40 15.61
C THR A 547 15.52 1.35 16.68
N SER A 548 15.65 0.06 16.30
CA SER A 548 16.08 -1.01 17.20
C SER A 548 17.53 -0.83 17.67
N SER A 549 18.42 -0.41 16.76
CA SER A 549 19.82 -0.12 17.12
C SER A 549 19.92 1.03 18.10
N ILE A 550 19.13 2.08 17.91
CA ILE A 550 19.03 3.22 18.84
C ILE A 550 18.54 2.75 20.21
N ALA A 551 17.49 1.93 20.25
CA ALA A 551 16.95 1.41 21.49
C ALA A 551 17.96 0.56 22.25
N LEU A 552 18.72 -0.29 21.53
CA LEU A 552 19.78 -1.10 22.11
C LEU A 552 20.90 -0.23 22.71
N ILE A 553 21.35 0.79 21.98
CA ILE A 553 22.36 1.75 22.47
C ILE A 553 21.85 2.48 23.71
N SER A 554 20.60 2.91 23.71
CA SER A 554 19.96 3.57 24.85
C SER A 554 19.90 2.65 26.08
N PHE A 555 19.55 1.38 25.87
CA PHE A 555 19.49 0.35 26.92
C PHE A 555 20.86 0.08 27.51
N LEU A 556 21.87 -0.20 26.70
CA LEU A 556 23.24 -0.44 27.14
C LEU A 556 23.79 0.77 27.89
N HIS A 557 23.52 1.95 27.38
CA HIS A 557 23.99 3.19 27.98
C HIS A 557 23.40 3.42 29.38
N PHE A 558 22.11 3.11 29.57
CA PHE A 558 21.47 3.20 30.86
C PHE A 558 22.05 2.18 31.86
N TYR A 559 22.31 0.94 31.39
CA TYR A 559 22.91 -0.13 32.21
C TYR A 559 24.31 0.25 32.74
N PHE A 560 25.11 0.96 31.94
CA PHE A 560 26.44 1.42 32.38
C PHE A 560 26.42 2.64 33.36
N ILE A 561 25.25 3.23 33.61
CA ILE A 561 25.08 4.36 34.51
C ILE A 561 24.59 3.95 35.90
N LEU A 562 23.78 2.90 35.94
CA LEU A 562 23.35 2.24 37.17
C LEU A 562 24.50 1.52 37.86
#